data_a67b3a2b33a0f30994269b18946ed4d8
#
_entry.id   a67b3a2b33a0f30994269b18946ed4d8
#
_cell.length_a   1.000
_cell.length_b   1.000
_cell.length_c   1.000
_cell.angle_alpha   90.00
_cell.angle_beta   90.00
_cell.angle_gamma   90.00
#
_symmetry.space_group_name_H-M   'P 1'
#
loop_
_entity.id
_entity.type
_entity.pdbx_description
1 polymer ?
#
loop_
_entity_poly.entity_id
_entity_poly.type
_entity_poly.pdbx_seq_one_letter_code
_entity_poly.pdbx_strand_id
1 'polypeptide(L)'
;MLAVADICHEFGVPSILDASLLQDNIYFMKTREAQCKYMTPKEIYHLLANKMDIIYFSARKLGFARGGAIISHNTELIKSMMEYIPLYEGFLTYGGIDVRSIESMAEAIS
;
A
#
# COMPACT_ATOMS: atom_id res chain seq x y z
N MET A 1 3.10 14.09 1.21
CA MET A 1 3.47 12.73 0.72
C MET A 1 4.15 12.79 -0.65
N LEU A 2 3.59 13.47 -1.63
CA LEU A 2 4.14 13.52 -2.99
C LEU A 2 5.56 14.11 -3.06
N ALA A 3 5.81 15.23 -2.39
CA ALA A 3 7.14 15.85 -2.35
C ALA A 3 8.23 14.94 -1.74
N VAL A 4 7.86 14.05 -0.82
CA VAL A 4 8.80 13.06 -0.26
C VAL A 4 9.20 12.04 -1.33
N ALA A 5 8.23 11.56 -2.13
CA ALA A 5 8.53 10.66 -3.25
C ALA A 5 9.46 11.33 -4.27
N ASP A 6 9.23 12.61 -4.60
CA ASP A 6 10.11 13.35 -5.52
C ASP A 6 11.54 13.40 -5.01
N ILE A 7 11.74 13.70 -3.72
CA ILE A 7 13.06 13.70 -3.10
C ILE A 7 13.69 12.30 -3.11
N CYS A 8 12.92 11.25 -2.78
CA CYS A 8 13.43 9.89 -2.85
C CYS A 8 13.93 9.54 -4.25
N HIS A 9 13.16 9.87 -5.28
CA HIS A 9 13.55 9.62 -6.67
C HIS A 9 14.78 10.44 -7.09
N GLU A 10 14.89 11.68 -6.66
CA GLU A 10 16.08 12.51 -6.92
C GLU A 10 17.36 11.90 -6.36
N PHE A 11 17.28 11.26 -5.19
CA PHE A 11 18.43 10.59 -4.55
C PHE A 11 18.55 9.09 -4.89
N GLY A 12 17.71 8.57 -5.79
CA GLY A 12 17.75 7.15 -6.20
C GLY A 12 17.38 6.19 -5.06
N VAL A 13 16.56 6.64 -4.09
CA VAL A 13 16.10 5.85 -2.94
C VAL A 13 14.64 5.48 -3.15
N PRO A 14 14.25 4.20 -2.97
CA PRO A 14 12.84 3.79 -3.08
C PRO A 14 11.95 4.52 -2.05
N SER A 15 10.83 5.03 -2.52
CA SER A 15 9.80 5.63 -1.69
C SER A 15 8.80 4.58 -1.22
N ILE A 16 8.52 4.55 0.10
CA ILE A 16 7.61 3.58 0.70
C ILE A 16 6.45 4.33 1.38
N LEU A 17 5.22 3.97 1.02
CA LEU A 17 4.01 4.50 1.65
C LEU A 17 3.38 3.46 2.58
N ASP A 18 3.29 3.78 3.86
CA ASP A 18 2.36 3.09 4.78
C ASP A 18 0.94 3.61 4.53
N ALA A 19 0.14 2.80 3.86
CA ALA A 19 -1.25 3.10 3.52
C ALA A 19 -2.25 2.52 4.52
N SER A 20 -1.81 2.14 5.73
CA SER A 20 -2.68 1.50 6.74
C SER A 20 -3.83 2.39 7.24
N LEU A 21 -3.73 3.71 7.08
CA LEU A 21 -4.78 4.69 7.36
C LEU A 21 -5.00 5.63 6.17
N LEU A 22 -4.92 5.08 4.97
CA LEU A 22 -4.92 5.87 3.73
C LEU A 22 -6.21 6.67 3.52
N GLN A 23 -7.36 6.15 3.96
CA GLN A 23 -8.64 6.84 3.84
C GLN A 23 -8.62 8.21 4.55
N ASP A 24 -8.11 8.26 5.79
CA ASP A 24 -7.95 9.51 6.53
C ASP A 24 -6.94 10.44 5.85
N ASN A 25 -5.84 9.88 5.35
CA ASN A 25 -4.82 10.65 4.65
C ASN A 25 -5.36 11.25 3.35
N ILE A 26 -6.20 10.54 2.61
CA ILE A 26 -6.84 11.06 1.39
C ILE A 26 -7.79 12.21 1.71
N TYR A 27 -8.56 12.11 2.79
CA TYR A 27 -9.38 13.22 3.26
C TYR A 27 -8.53 14.46 3.56
N PHE A 28 -7.40 14.31 4.25
CA PHE A 28 -6.50 15.42 4.52
C PHE A 28 -5.81 15.95 3.26
N MET A 29 -5.41 15.11 2.33
CA MET A 29 -4.88 15.55 1.05
C MET A 29 -5.92 16.38 0.28
N LYS A 30 -7.15 15.87 0.19
CA LYS A 30 -8.24 16.58 -0.50
C LYS A 30 -8.55 17.96 0.11
N THR A 31 -8.43 18.07 1.44
CA THR A 31 -8.78 19.31 2.15
C THR A 31 -7.63 20.30 2.27
N ARG A 32 -6.38 19.85 2.25
CA ARG A 32 -5.19 20.65 2.55
C ARG A 32 -4.25 20.87 1.37
N GLU A 33 -4.23 19.96 0.39
CA GLU A 33 -3.33 20.06 -0.76
C GLU A 33 -4.09 20.64 -1.97
N ALA A 34 -3.64 21.79 -2.47
CA ALA A 34 -4.31 22.53 -3.56
C ALA A 34 -4.53 21.65 -4.80
N GLN A 35 -3.55 20.81 -5.14
CA GLN A 35 -3.61 19.90 -6.30
C GLN A 35 -4.67 18.81 -6.16
N CYS A 36 -5.03 18.42 -4.92
CA CYS A 36 -5.99 17.35 -4.66
C CYS A 36 -7.42 17.86 -4.44
N LYS A 37 -7.61 19.14 -4.32
CA LYS A 37 -8.88 19.78 -3.91
C LYS A 37 -10.09 19.34 -4.75
N TYR A 38 -9.91 19.18 -6.04
CA TYR A 38 -10.99 18.85 -6.99
C TYR A 38 -10.94 17.37 -7.44
N MET A 39 -9.99 16.61 -6.96
CA MET A 39 -9.84 15.19 -7.28
C MET A 39 -10.85 14.35 -6.49
N THR A 40 -11.31 13.27 -7.11
CA THR A 40 -12.03 12.21 -6.41
C THR A 40 -11.06 11.40 -5.54
N PRO A 41 -11.53 10.69 -4.51
CA PRO A 41 -10.68 9.78 -3.74
C PRO A 41 -9.93 8.78 -4.64
N LYS A 42 -10.60 8.23 -5.64
CA LYS A 42 -10.00 7.28 -6.61
C LYS A 42 -8.83 7.90 -7.37
N GLU A 43 -8.95 9.13 -7.83
CA GLU A 43 -7.87 9.84 -8.52
C GLU A 43 -6.68 10.10 -7.61
N ILE A 44 -6.91 10.39 -6.31
CA ILE A 44 -5.84 10.56 -5.33
C ILE A 44 -5.14 9.22 -5.05
N TYR A 45 -5.89 8.10 -4.97
CA TYR A 45 -5.30 6.76 -4.87
C TYR A 45 -4.38 6.47 -6.06
N HIS A 46 -4.85 6.71 -7.28
CA HIS A 46 -4.04 6.52 -8.48
C HIS A 46 -2.81 7.42 -8.51
N LEU A 47 -2.95 8.68 -8.09
CA LEU A 47 -1.83 9.61 -7.99
C LEU A 47 -0.74 9.08 -7.04
N LEU A 48 -1.11 8.59 -5.87
CA LEU A 48 -0.19 8.00 -4.91
C LEU A 48 0.42 6.69 -5.43
N ALA A 49 -0.40 5.81 -6.00
CA ALA A 49 0.06 4.52 -6.53
C ALA A 49 1.07 4.68 -7.67
N ASN A 50 0.91 5.69 -8.51
CA ASN A 50 1.84 5.98 -9.60
C ASN A 50 3.12 6.69 -9.13
N LYS A 51 3.09 7.29 -7.94
CA LYS A 51 4.20 8.09 -7.43
C LYS A 51 5.12 7.33 -6.49
N MET A 52 4.59 6.35 -5.75
CA MET A 52 5.33 5.58 -4.77
C MET A 52 5.90 4.30 -5.38
N ASP A 53 7.11 3.91 -4.98
CA ASP A 53 7.73 2.66 -5.45
C ASP A 53 7.15 1.44 -4.76
N ILE A 54 6.83 1.57 -3.47
CA ILE A 54 6.21 0.53 -2.65
C ILE A 54 5.05 1.14 -1.88
N ILE A 55 3.94 0.43 -1.84
CA ILE A 55 2.81 0.72 -0.96
C ILE A 55 2.52 -0.54 -0.15
N TYR A 56 2.36 -0.40 1.15
CA TYR A 56 1.83 -1.48 1.97
C TYR A 56 0.68 -1.00 2.85
N PHE A 57 -0.21 -1.91 3.20
CA PHE A 57 -1.32 -1.59 4.09
C PHE A 57 -1.69 -2.76 5.00
N SER A 58 -2.29 -2.43 6.12
CA SER A 58 -2.91 -3.40 7.02
C SER A 58 -4.41 -3.50 6.71
N ALA A 59 -4.86 -4.64 6.22
CA ALA A 59 -6.27 -4.87 5.94
C ALA A 59 -7.14 -4.78 7.20
N ARG A 60 -6.59 -5.13 8.36
CA ARG A 60 -7.27 -5.02 9.65
C ARG A 60 -7.60 -3.57 10.02
N LYS A 61 -6.67 -2.64 9.78
CA LYS A 61 -6.89 -1.22 10.06
C LYS A 61 -7.90 -0.60 9.11
N LEU A 62 -7.97 -1.11 7.89
CA LEU A 62 -8.96 -0.68 6.89
C LEU A 62 -10.34 -1.34 7.08
N GLY A 63 -10.48 -2.27 8.03
CA GLY A 63 -11.73 -2.98 8.28
C GLY A 63 -12.07 -4.08 7.27
N PHE A 64 -11.11 -4.50 6.44
CA PHE A 64 -11.36 -5.48 5.38
C PHE A 64 -11.25 -6.92 5.88
N ALA A 65 -10.06 -7.28 6.41
CA ALA A 65 -9.75 -8.64 6.83
C ALA A 65 -8.52 -8.67 7.75
N ARG A 66 -8.04 -9.87 8.09
CA ARG A 66 -6.70 -10.05 8.66
C ARG A 66 -5.65 -9.91 7.56
N GLY A 67 -4.40 -9.61 7.96
CA GLY A 67 -3.28 -9.46 7.04
C GLY A 67 -3.17 -8.07 6.43
N GLY A 68 -2.75 -8.03 5.21
CA GLY A 68 -2.49 -6.84 4.41
C GLY A 68 -1.85 -7.21 3.09
N ALA A 69 -1.35 -6.22 2.37
CA ALA A 69 -0.62 -6.45 1.14
C ALA A 69 0.54 -5.47 0.99
N ILE A 70 1.54 -5.89 0.24
CA ILE A 70 2.62 -5.06 -0.27
C ILE A 70 2.47 -5.02 -1.79
N ILE A 71 2.50 -3.82 -2.36
CA ILE A 71 2.27 -3.57 -3.77
C ILE A 71 3.45 -2.75 -4.32
N SER A 72 3.95 -3.13 -5.48
CA SER A 72 4.97 -2.37 -6.21
C SER A 72 4.87 -2.65 -7.70
N HIS A 73 5.24 -1.68 -8.52
CA HIS A 73 5.45 -1.87 -9.96
C HIS A 73 6.81 -2.52 -10.27
N ASN A 74 7.74 -2.53 -9.31
CA ASN A 74 9.05 -3.15 -9.45
C ASN A 74 8.96 -4.66 -9.16
N THR A 75 8.89 -5.47 -10.22
CA THR A 75 8.75 -6.93 -10.13
C THR A 75 9.97 -7.62 -9.49
N GLU A 76 11.17 -7.11 -9.68
CA GLU A 76 12.38 -7.69 -9.07
C GLU A 76 12.39 -7.44 -7.56
N LEU A 77 11.94 -6.27 -7.13
CA LEU A 77 11.78 -5.94 -5.72
C LEU A 77 10.71 -6.84 -5.06
N ILE A 78 9.56 -7.04 -5.71
CA ILE A 78 8.53 -7.96 -5.23
C ILE A 78 9.09 -9.38 -5.10
N LYS A 79 9.79 -9.90 -6.10
CA LYS A 79 10.40 -11.24 -6.05
C LYS A 79 11.34 -11.39 -4.86
N SER A 80 12.23 -10.43 -4.64
CA SER A 80 13.15 -10.48 -3.50
C SER A 80 12.43 -10.43 -2.14
N MET A 81 11.34 -9.68 -2.03
CA MET A 81 10.52 -9.66 -0.81
C MET A 81 9.74 -10.98 -0.59
N MET A 82 9.29 -11.64 -1.66
CA MET A 82 8.55 -12.91 -1.57
C MET A 82 9.37 -14.01 -0.88
N GLU A 83 10.68 -13.99 -1.00
CA GLU A 83 11.57 -14.98 -0.35
C GLU A 83 11.47 -14.92 1.19
N TYR A 84 11.08 -13.77 1.75
CA TYR A 84 10.94 -13.57 3.20
C TYR A 84 9.53 -13.89 3.73
N ILE A 85 8.52 -14.00 2.86
CA ILE A 85 7.14 -14.27 3.28
C ILE A 85 7.02 -15.54 4.13
N PRO A 86 7.62 -16.71 3.76
CA PRO A 86 7.52 -17.90 4.57
C PRO A 86 8.06 -17.73 6.01
N LEU A 87 9.05 -16.87 6.17
CA LEU A 87 9.65 -16.60 7.47
C LEU A 87 8.80 -15.64 8.32
N TYR A 88 8.40 -14.52 7.74
CA TYR A 88 7.71 -13.44 8.48
C TYR A 88 6.21 -13.67 8.63
N GLU A 89 5.56 -14.29 7.65
CA GLU A 89 4.13 -14.63 7.70
C GLU A 89 3.86 -16.02 8.31
N GLY A 90 4.90 -16.69 8.80
CA GLY A 90 4.76 -17.94 9.54
C GLY A 90 4.27 -19.13 8.71
N PHE A 91 4.50 -19.15 7.42
CA PHE A 91 4.13 -20.26 6.54
C PHE A 91 4.63 -21.62 7.07
N LEU A 92 5.85 -21.65 7.59
CA LEU A 92 6.48 -22.87 8.14
C LEU A 92 5.91 -23.28 9.52
N THR A 93 5.20 -22.38 10.20
CA THR A 93 4.69 -22.62 11.57
C THR A 93 3.18 -22.78 11.61
N TYR A 94 2.39 -21.99 10.90
CA TYR A 94 0.93 -21.99 10.93
C TYR A 94 0.25 -21.85 9.55
N GLY A 95 1.02 -21.93 8.45
CA GLY A 95 0.49 -21.95 7.08
C GLY A 95 0.24 -20.59 6.45
N GLY A 96 0.59 -19.49 7.13
CA GLY A 96 0.42 -18.14 6.60
C GLY A 96 -1.01 -17.60 6.76
N ILE A 97 -1.39 -16.66 5.86
CA ILE A 97 -2.72 -16.05 5.85
C ILE A 97 -3.77 -17.03 5.31
N ASP A 98 -4.95 -17.06 5.90
CA ASP A 98 -6.05 -17.91 5.45
C ASP A 98 -6.74 -17.39 4.18
N VAL A 99 -7.25 -18.30 3.36
CA VAL A 99 -7.88 -18.01 2.06
C VAL A 99 -9.08 -17.07 2.21
N ARG A 100 -9.88 -17.22 3.26
CA ARG A 100 -11.07 -16.37 3.49
C ARG A 100 -10.68 -14.91 3.72
N SER A 101 -9.57 -14.68 4.43
CA SER A 101 -9.02 -13.34 4.62
C SER A 101 -8.52 -12.74 3.31
N ILE A 102 -7.92 -13.55 2.44
CA ILE A 102 -7.50 -13.11 1.10
C ILE A 102 -8.70 -12.75 0.24
N GLU A 103 -9.73 -13.60 0.20
CA GLU A 103 -10.97 -13.36 -0.54
C GLU A 103 -11.70 -12.11 -0.04
N SER A 104 -11.85 -11.97 1.29
CA SER A 104 -12.48 -10.78 1.88
C SER A 104 -11.72 -9.50 1.54
N MET A 105 -10.40 -9.55 1.52
CA MET A 105 -9.56 -8.41 1.16
C MET A 105 -9.69 -8.08 -0.33
N ALA A 106 -9.71 -9.08 -1.20
CA ALA A 106 -9.88 -8.88 -2.64
C ALA A 106 -11.24 -8.25 -2.97
N GLU A 107 -12.32 -8.71 -2.35
CA GLU A 107 -13.67 -8.15 -2.49
C GLU A 107 -13.73 -6.69 -1.98
N ALA A 108 -13.09 -6.40 -0.86
CA ALA A 108 -13.11 -5.06 -0.27
C ALA A 108 -12.31 -4.01 -1.07
N ILE A 109 -11.36 -4.45 -1.91
CA ILE A 109 -10.52 -3.57 -2.75
C ILE A 109 -11.14 -3.36 -4.14
N SER A 110 -11.99 -4.27 -4.59
CA SER A 110 -12.62 -4.19 -5.90
C SER A 110 -13.64 -3.04 -5.98
#